data_2bcfc62c817d43481a975fcace62f939
#
_entry.id   2bcfc62c817d43481a975fcace62f939
#
_cell.length_a   1.000
_cell.length_b   1.000
_cell.length_c   1.000
_cell.angle_alpha   90.00
_cell.angle_beta   90.00
_cell.angle_gamma   90.00
#
_symmetry.space_group_name_H-M   'P 1'
#
loop_
_entity.id
_entity.type
_entity.pdbx_description
1 polymer ?
#
loop_
_entity_poly.entity_id
_entity_poly.type
_entity_poly.pdbx_seq_one_letter_code
_entity_poly.pdbx_strand_id
1 'polypeptide(L)'
;SSRRIAAFSLIGAGMDKDFYVNGADAQRSAYTTYLTSLLTLSGLGADEAAQRVAAFYDAEAAISAASLDPQDYSNVDKTYNLFTLGELKTLLPNVDLNAVLAASGIENAERIMVSDVGALKAAAALYDDAHLALLKTAARLALLQSVATSLNQGFMDAYFDFVLGYYGVDARQSNEQIAAQQVQALLADYLSRAYVDEYFSAKAKADVEEMIGEFIAIYKERILAQDWMSAETKAKAVKKLDTMGVKVGYPDSWESCLDRAEIKSPAEGGSFFSNVIAIQMAMKQDVLAHQNDAPDKSEWIMTPFTVNACYNPSANDITFPAAILQSPLYDVNASREENLGGIGYIIAHEITHAFDNNGAKFDENGSAADWWTAED
;
A
#
# COMPACT_ATOMS: atom_id res chain seq x y z
N SER A 1 -19.65 -3.71 3.61
CA SER A 1 -19.98 -2.96 2.41
C SER A 1 -19.69 -3.81 1.18
N SER A 2 -20.64 -3.88 0.25
CA SER A 2 -20.45 -4.59 -1.03
C SER A 2 -19.82 -3.70 -2.11
N ARG A 3 -19.22 -2.57 -1.75
CA ARG A 3 -18.66 -1.58 -2.68
C ARG A 3 -17.29 -1.09 -2.22
N ARG A 4 -16.45 -0.69 -3.18
CA ARG A 4 -15.21 0.05 -2.94
C ARG A 4 -15.53 1.40 -2.31
N ILE A 5 -14.68 1.90 -1.41
CA ILE A 5 -14.84 3.19 -0.72
C ILE A 5 -13.66 4.07 -1.12
N ALA A 6 -13.95 5.30 -1.54
CA ALA A 6 -12.91 6.29 -1.80
C ALA A 6 -12.21 6.69 -0.51
N ALA A 7 -10.89 6.68 -0.50
CA ALA A 7 -10.08 7.26 0.57
C ALA A 7 -9.72 8.70 0.22
N PHE A 8 -9.68 9.57 1.22
CA PHE A 8 -9.37 10.99 1.05
C PHE A 8 -8.31 11.44 2.05
N SER A 9 -7.35 12.20 1.55
CA SER A 9 -6.37 12.94 2.32
C SER A 9 -6.07 14.28 1.63
N LEU A 10 -5.52 15.21 2.38
CA LEU A 10 -4.92 16.45 1.85
C LEU A 10 -3.40 16.30 1.79
N ILE A 11 -2.67 17.43 1.69
CA ILE A 11 -1.21 17.40 1.86
C ILE A 11 -0.86 16.73 3.20
N GLY A 12 0.13 15.87 3.20
CA GLY A 12 0.61 15.16 4.38
C GLY A 12 2.06 15.51 4.70
N ALA A 13 2.58 14.91 5.75
CA ALA A 13 4.00 14.89 6.02
C ALA A 13 4.70 13.94 5.03
N GLY A 14 5.84 14.35 4.48
CA GLY A 14 6.61 13.54 3.54
C GLY A 14 7.43 12.44 4.22
N MET A 15 7.62 12.55 5.53
CA MET A 15 8.37 11.62 6.37
C MET A 15 7.50 11.16 7.55
N ASP A 16 7.93 10.12 8.24
CA ASP A 16 7.23 9.62 9.43
C ASP A 16 7.31 10.62 10.62
N LYS A 17 6.44 10.41 11.61
CA LYS A 17 6.33 11.30 12.78
C LYS A 17 7.64 11.38 13.58
N ASP A 18 8.35 10.28 13.70
CA ASP A 18 9.59 10.21 14.48
C ASP A 18 10.71 11.05 13.84
N PHE A 19 10.74 11.13 12.51
CA PHE A 19 11.66 11.99 11.77
C PHE A 19 11.54 13.47 12.18
N TYR A 20 10.34 14.02 12.31
CA TYR A 20 10.15 15.43 12.68
C TYR A 20 10.47 15.70 14.15
N VAL A 21 10.28 14.70 15.03
CA VAL A 21 10.53 14.82 16.48
C VAL A 21 11.98 14.49 16.85
N ASN A 22 12.47 13.35 16.41
CA ASN A 22 13.73 12.75 16.86
C ASN A 22 14.77 12.60 15.74
N GLY A 23 14.44 12.90 14.48
CA GLY A 23 15.35 12.73 13.36
C GLY A 23 16.68 13.42 13.57
N ALA A 24 17.78 12.79 13.14
CA ALA A 24 19.11 13.37 13.21
C ALA A 24 19.24 14.60 12.29
N ASP A 25 20.10 15.55 12.66
CA ASP A 25 20.35 16.76 11.84
C ASP A 25 20.81 16.40 10.42
N ALA A 26 21.59 15.34 10.27
CA ALA A 26 22.04 14.84 8.97
C ALA A 26 20.85 14.38 8.10
N GLN A 27 19.87 13.68 8.67
CA GLN A 27 18.68 13.22 7.98
C GLN A 27 17.79 14.41 7.56
N ARG A 28 17.57 15.37 8.47
CA ARG A 28 16.81 16.60 8.16
C ARG A 28 17.50 17.42 7.06
N SER A 29 18.83 17.53 7.12
CA SER A 29 19.63 18.20 6.10
C SER A 29 19.51 17.49 4.75
N ALA A 30 19.61 16.16 4.71
CA ALA A 30 19.46 15.38 3.49
C ALA A 30 18.07 15.58 2.85
N TYR A 31 17.01 15.54 3.65
CA TYR A 31 15.64 15.75 3.18
C TYR A 31 15.42 17.16 2.64
N THR A 32 15.77 18.21 3.40
CA THR A 32 15.57 19.59 2.96
C THR A 32 16.44 19.95 1.76
N THR A 33 17.66 19.40 1.67
CA THR A 33 18.53 19.53 0.49
C THR A 33 17.91 18.90 -0.74
N TYR A 34 17.33 17.70 -0.59
CA TYR A 34 16.63 17.00 -1.67
C TYR A 34 15.47 17.85 -2.22
N LEU A 35 14.57 18.31 -1.34
CA LEU A 35 13.43 19.13 -1.74
C LEU A 35 13.87 20.44 -2.41
N THR A 36 14.91 21.08 -1.90
CA THR A 36 15.50 22.29 -2.49
C THR A 36 16.08 22.02 -3.88
N SER A 37 16.77 20.88 -4.04
CA SER A 37 17.31 20.44 -5.32
C SER A 37 16.21 20.21 -6.36
N LEU A 38 15.10 19.57 -5.98
CA LEU A 38 13.95 19.36 -6.85
C LEU A 38 13.37 20.68 -7.36
N LEU A 39 13.16 21.65 -6.47
CA LEU A 39 12.63 22.97 -6.85
C LEU A 39 13.61 23.73 -7.75
N THR A 40 14.90 23.70 -7.46
CA THR A 40 15.94 24.37 -8.22
C THR A 40 16.08 23.77 -9.63
N LEU A 41 16.14 22.44 -9.72
CA LEU A 41 16.18 21.71 -11.00
C LEU A 41 14.92 21.97 -11.83
N SER A 42 13.79 22.26 -11.19
CA SER A 42 12.54 22.62 -11.88
C SER A 42 12.43 24.11 -12.20
N GLY A 43 13.50 24.91 -12.00
CA GLY A 43 13.64 26.29 -12.48
C GLY A 43 13.40 27.39 -11.45
N LEU A 44 13.32 27.07 -10.13
CA LEU A 44 13.32 28.11 -9.09
C LEU A 44 14.73 28.59 -8.80
N GLY A 45 14.88 29.87 -8.41
CA GLY A 45 16.13 30.37 -7.84
C GLY A 45 16.46 29.68 -6.52
N ALA A 46 17.75 29.47 -6.23
CA ALA A 46 18.19 28.72 -5.07
C ALA A 46 17.68 29.29 -3.72
N ASP A 47 17.75 30.62 -3.55
CA ASP A 47 17.29 31.28 -2.33
C ASP A 47 15.77 31.15 -2.16
N GLU A 48 14.99 31.30 -3.25
CA GLU A 48 13.55 31.12 -3.23
C GLU A 48 13.18 29.65 -2.93
N ALA A 49 13.87 28.70 -3.53
CA ALA A 49 13.67 27.27 -3.28
C ALA A 49 13.91 26.94 -1.81
N ALA A 50 14.99 27.41 -1.21
CA ALA A 50 15.32 27.19 0.20
C ALA A 50 14.25 27.77 1.13
N GLN A 51 13.79 29.01 0.88
CA GLN A 51 12.73 29.64 1.67
C GLN A 51 11.41 28.85 1.58
N ARG A 52 11.03 28.39 0.38
CA ARG A 52 9.80 27.62 0.17
C ARG A 52 9.86 26.26 0.83
N VAL A 53 11.04 25.60 0.80
CA VAL A 53 11.26 24.31 1.48
C VAL A 53 11.20 24.48 2.99
N ALA A 54 11.78 25.54 3.56
CA ALA A 54 11.69 25.78 4.99
C ALA A 54 10.24 25.94 5.46
N ALA A 55 9.43 26.77 4.76
CA ALA A 55 8.00 26.92 5.08
C ALA A 55 7.21 25.61 4.88
N PHE A 56 7.55 24.83 3.87
CA PHE A 56 6.91 23.53 3.62
C PHE A 56 7.26 22.53 4.71
N TYR A 57 8.53 22.44 5.12
CA TYR A 57 8.98 21.59 6.22
C TYR A 57 8.28 21.89 7.55
N ASP A 58 8.10 23.19 7.88
CA ASP A 58 7.37 23.62 9.06
C ASP A 58 5.90 23.17 9.01
N ALA A 59 5.27 23.25 7.84
CA ALA A 59 3.91 22.78 7.64
C ALA A 59 3.80 21.25 7.77
N GLU A 60 4.73 20.50 7.19
CA GLU A 60 4.79 19.04 7.36
C GLU A 60 4.95 18.66 8.83
N ALA A 61 5.85 19.32 9.55
CA ALA A 61 6.05 19.09 10.98
C ALA A 61 4.79 19.35 11.80
N ALA A 62 4.04 20.42 11.49
CA ALA A 62 2.78 20.71 12.15
C ALA A 62 1.69 19.66 11.85
N ILE A 63 1.58 19.19 10.61
CA ILE A 63 0.66 18.11 10.23
C ILE A 63 1.05 16.81 10.93
N SER A 64 2.35 16.47 10.92
CA SER A 64 2.89 15.30 11.58
C SER A 64 2.63 15.29 13.09
N ALA A 65 2.74 16.43 13.76
CA ALA A 65 2.43 16.55 15.18
C ALA A 65 0.97 16.21 15.50
N ALA A 66 0.04 16.49 14.56
CA ALA A 66 -1.39 16.22 14.69
C ALA A 66 -1.79 14.81 14.21
N SER A 67 -0.88 14.08 13.54
CA SER A 67 -1.16 12.75 12.99
C SER A 67 -1.15 11.67 14.07
N LEU A 68 -1.74 10.53 13.75
CA LEU A 68 -1.70 9.32 14.58
C LEU A 68 -0.25 8.91 14.87
N ASP A 69 -0.03 8.23 15.98
CA ASP A 69 1.26 7.58 16.23
C ASP A 69 1.44 6.37 15.29
N PRO A 70 2.66 6.02 14.87
CA PRO A 70 2.90 4.95 13.90
C PRO A 70 2.22 3.62 14.24
N GLN A 71 2.20 3.26 15.51
CA GLN A 71 1.53 2.05 16.01
C GLN A 71 0.00 2.08 15.87
N ASP A 72 -0.60 3.26 15.78
CA ASP A 72 -2.05 3.44 15.70
C ASP A 72 -2.60 3.26 14.28
N TYR A 73 -1.73 3.34 13.25
CA TYR A 73 -2.15 3.11 11.87
C TYR A 73 -2.61 1.68 11.58
N SER A 74 -2.21 0.70 12.39
CA SER A 74 -2.74 -0.66 12.34
C SER A 74 -4.06 -0.84 13.10
N ASN A 75 -4.50 0.17 13.87
CA ASN A 75 -5.73 0.10 14.65
C ASN A 75 -6.93 0.59 13.84
N VAL A 76 -7.80 -0.33 13.42
CA VAL A 76 -9.00 -0.05 12.64
C VAL A 76 -9.93 0.96 13.30
N ASP A 77 -10.05 0.95 14.64
CA ASP A 77 -10.91 1.88 15.38
C ASP A 77 -10.44 3.34 15.26
N LYS A 78 -9.15 3.54 14.96
CA LYS A 78 -8.55 4.86 14.76
C LYS A 78 -8.49 5.27 13.29
N THR A 79 -8.37 4.31 12.37
CA THR A 79 -8.10 4.57 10.96
C THR A 79 -9.30 4.40 10.04
N TYR A 80 -10.38 3.75 10.49
CA TYR A 80 -11.58 3.55 9.70
C TYR A 80 -12.65 4.60 10.00
N ASN A 81 -12.45 5.83 9.52
CA ASN A 81 -13.37 6.94 9.76
C ASN A 81 -14.16 7.24 8.50
N LEU A 82 -15.43 6.86 8.47
CA LEU A 82 -16.35 7.05 7.35
C LEU A 82 -17.13 8.35 7.51
N PHE A 83 -17.00 9.23 6.52
CA PHE A 83 -17.73 10.49 6.42
C PHE A 83 -18.68 10.46 5.22
N THR A 84 -19.84 11.07 5.36
CA THR A 84 -20.64 11.52 4.21
C THR A 84 -19.96 12.73 3.57
N LEU A 85 -20.27 13.01 2.31
CA LEU A 85 -19.74 14.20 1.62
C LEU A 85 -20.13 15.50 2.36
N GLY A 86 -21.32 15.54 2.97
CA GLY A 86 -21.79 16.71 3.75
C GLY A 86 -20.98 16.92 5.03
N GLU A 87 -20.71 15.86 5.78
CA GLU A 87 -19.86 15.93 6.99
C GLU A 87 -18.44 16.36 6.63
N LEU A 88 -17.88 15.81 5.55
CA LEU A 88 -16.53 16.16 5.11
C LEU A 88 -16.45 17.63 4.62
N LYS A 89 -17.46 18.15 3.92
CA LYS A 89 -17.56 19.57 3.57
C LYS A 89 -17.61 20.50 4.80
N THR A 90 -18.29 20.06 5.86
CA THR A 90 -18.33 20.82 7.12
C THR A 90 -16.96 20.83 7.80
N LEU A 91 -16.22 19.73 7.72
CA LEU A 91 -14.87 19.60 8.25
C LEU A 91 -13.84 20.42 7.44
N LEU A 92 -14.06 20.56 6.13
CA LEU A 92 -13.14 21.15 5.16
C LEU A 92 -13.81 22.33 4.41
N PRO A 93 -14.19 23.42 5.09
CA PRO A 93 -15.01 24.47 4.49
C PRO A 93 -14.33 25.21 3.33
N ASN A 94 -13.01 25.22 3.28
CA ASN A 94 -12.21 25.88 2.25
C ASN A 94 -11.79 24.96 1.10
N VAL A 95 -12.18 23.67 1.13
CA VAL A 95 -11.84 22.70 0.09
C VAL A 95 -13.07 22.42 -0.78
N ASP A 96 -12.99 22.70 -2.07
CA ASP A 96 -14.02 22.29 -3.02
C ASP A 96 -13.92 20.78 -3.29
N LEU A 97 -14.54 20.01 -2.40
CA LEU A 97 -14.55 18.53 -2.52
C LEU A 97 -15.19 18.04 -3.80
N ASN A 98 -16.17 18.75 -4.35
CA ASN A 98 -16.78 18.35 -5.61
C ASN A 98 -15.76 18.48 -6.77
N ALA A 99 -15.02 19.59 -6.80
CA ALA A 99 -13.97 19.78 -7.81
C ALA A 99 -12.84 18.74 -7.65
N VAL A 100 -12.45 18.42 -6.40
CA VAL A 100 -11.42 17.39 -6.15
C VAL A 100 -11.88 16.02 -6.62
N LEU A 101 -13.09 15.59 -6.27
CA LEU A 101 -13.62 14.27 -6.69
C LEU A 101 -13.74 14.19 -8.21
N ALA A 102 -14.27 15.25 -8.86
CA ALA A 102 -14.37 15.33 -10.31
C ALA A 102 -13.00 15.26 -11.00
N ALA A 103 -12.00 16.00 -10.50
CA ALA A 103 -10.62 15.98 -11.02
C ALA A 103 -9.93 14.61 -10.81
N SER A 104 -10.32 13.89 -9.76
CA SER A 104 -9.83 12.54 -9.49
C SER A 104 -10.52 11.46 -10.33
N GLY A 105 -11.63 11.79 -11.01
CA GLY A 105 -12.46 10.84 -11.77
C GLY A 105 -13.35 9.97 -10.86
N ILE A 106 -13.58 10.39 -9.60
CA ILE A 106 -14.41 9.64 -8.66
C ILE A 106 -15.86 10.10 -8.79
N GLU A 107 -16.73 9.13 -9.05
CA GLU A 107 -18.16 9.33 -9.20
C GLU A 107 -18.93 8.71 -8.02
N ASN A 108 -20.05 9.33 -7.64
CA ASN A 108 -21.01 8.77 -6.68
C ASN A 108 -20.42 8.35 -5.30
N ALA A 109 -19.49 9.13 -4.77
CA ALA A 109 -18.93 8.90 -3.44
C ALA A 109 -19.98 9.18 -2.34
N GLU A 110 -20.77 8.18 -1.96
CA GLU A 110 -21.73 8.28 -0.85
C GLU A 110 -21.03 8.41 0.50
N ARG A 111 -19.93 7.69 0.65
CA ARG A 111 -19.06 7.72 1.81
C ARG A 111 -17.60 7.80 1.40
N ILE A 112 -16.84 8.50 2.20
CA ILE A 112 -15.41 8.74 2.00
C ILE A 112 -14.69 8.34 3.29
N MET A 113 -13.65 7.54 3.15
CA MET A 113 -12.83 7.09 4.26
C MET A 113 -11.68 8.07 4.49
N VAL A 114 -11.45 8.44 5.74
CA VAL A 114 -10.30 9.24 6.20
C VAL A 114 -9.52 8.43 7.22
N SER A 115 -8.30 8.06 6.91
CA SER A 115 -7.48 7.24 7.82
C SER A 115 -6.97 8.04 9.02
N ASP A 116 -6.63 9.32 8.82
CA ASP A 116 -6.11 10.19 9.89
C ASP A 116 -6.85 11.52 9.90
N VAL A 117 -7.81 11.63 10.81
CA VAL A 117 -8.65 12.85 10.97
C VAL A 117 -7.85 14.00 11.58
N GLY A 118 -6.86 13.71 12.43
CA GLY A 118 -5.98 14.72 13.03
C GLY A 118 -5.12 15.39 11.97
N ALA A 119 -4.41 14.60 11.17
CA ALA A 119 -3.61 15.07 10.04
C ALA A 119 -4.48 15.85 9.03
N LEU A 120 -5.67 15.30 8.68
CA LEU A 120 -6.58 15.97 7.76
C LEU A 120 -6.99 17.37 8.25
N LYS A 121 -7.34 17.54 9.53
CA LYS A 121 -7.70 18.83 10.13
C LYS A 121 -6.53 19.81 10.13
N ALA A 122 -5.34 19.37 10.49
CA ALA A 122 -4.14 20.19 10.47
C ALA A 122 -3.81 20.68 9.05
N ALA A 123 -3.89 19.79 8.06
CA ALA A 123 -3.70 20.14 6.67
C ALA A 123 -4.79 21.11 6.17
N ALA A 124 -6.06 20.90 6.54
CA ALA A 124 -7.18 21.74 6.14
C ALA A 124 -7.03 23.19 6.60
N ALA A 125 -6.39 23.42 7.76
CA ALA A 125 -6.11 24.76 8.28
C ALA A 125 -5.17 25.58 7.36
N LEU A 126 -4.46 24.93 6.44
CA LEU A 126 -3.58 25.56 5.45
C LEU A 126 -4.29 25.89 4.11
N TYR A 127 -5.55 25.47 3.94
CA TYR A 127 -6.29 25.67 2.69
C TYR A 127 -7.02 27.03 2.69
N ASP A 128 -6.24 28.10 2.55
CA ASP A 128 -6.71 29.49 2.41
C ASP A 128 -5.78 30.29 1.50
N ASP A 129 -6.18 31.54 1.20
CA ASP A 129 -5.42 32.40 0.30
C ASP A 129 -4.05 32.79 0.86
N ALA A 130 -3.90 32.87 2.20
CA ALA A 130 -2.63 33.22 2.84
C ALA A 130 -1.57 32.12 2.63
N HIS A 131 -1.98 30.87 2.51
CA HIS A 131 -1.12 29.72 2.31
C HIS A 131 -1.02 29.26 0.84
N LEU A 132 -1.58 30.00 -0.11
CA LEU A 132 -1.59 29.59 -1.52
C LEU A 132 -0.19 29.31 -2.09
N ALA A 133 0.82 30.08 -1.71
CA ALA A 133 2.20 29.86 -2.12
C ALA A 133 2.77 28.52 -1.57
N LEU A 134 2.43 28.19 -0.32
CA LEU A 134 2.78 26.93 0.32
C LEU A 134 2.11 25.73 -0.38
N LEU A 135 0.79 25.82 -0.65
CA LEU A 135 0.04 24.76 -1.33
C LEU A 135 0.56 24.50 -2.74
N LYS A 136 0.93 25.56 -3.49
CA LYS A 136 1.58 25.43 -4.80
C LYS A 136 2.96 24.73 -4.69
N THR A 137 3.71 25.05 -3.64
CA THR A 137 5.00 24.39 -3.38
C THR A 137 4.80 22.91 -3.04
N ALA A 138 3.85 22.59 -2.17
CA ALA A 138 3.49 21.21 -1.82
C ALA A 138 3.10 20.39 -3.05
N ALA A 139 2.19 20.92 -3.88
CA ALA A 139 1.76 20.24 -5.11
C ALA A 139 2.93 20.02 -6.10
N ARG A 140 3.82 21.01 -6.26
CA ARG A 140 5.00 20.89 -7.12
C ARG A 140 5.99 19.86 -6.59
N LEU A 141 6.26 19.85 -5.29
CA LEU A 141 7.14 18.87 -4.66
C LEU A 141 6.55 17.46 -4.76
N ALA A 142 5.27 17.27 -4.45
CA ALA A 142 4.62 15.98 -4.58
C ALA A 142 4.74 15.41 -6.00
N LEU A 143 4.51 16.23 -7.03
CA LEU A 143 4.69 15.83 -8.42
C LEU A 143 6.15 15.48 -8.72
N LEU A 144 7.10 16.34 -8.34
CA LEU A 144 8.53 16.10 -8.65
C LEU A 144 9.06 14.87 -7.92
N GLN A 145 8.68 14.66 -6.66
CA GLN A 145 9.07 13.47 -5.90
C GLN A 145 8.53 12.18 -6.54
N SER A 146 7.27 12.19 -7.02
CA SER A 146 6.66 11.00 -7.64
C SER A 146 7.32 10.57 -8.96
N VAL A 147 8.03 11.48 -9.63
CA VAL A 147 8.65 11.21 -10.95
C VAL A 147 10.16 11.42 -10.98
N ALA A 148 10.80 11.80 -9.88
CA ALA A 148 12.21 12.18 -9.84
C ALA A 148 13.15 11.14 -10.49
N THR A 149 12.93 9.86 -10.20
CA THR A 149 13.73 8.76 -10.76
C THR A 149 13.45 8.45 -12.23
N SER A 150 12.42 9.07 -12.81
CA SER A 150 12.05 8.91 -14.22
C SER A 150 12.40 10.12 -15.08
N LEU A 151 12.92 11.19 -14.46
CA LEU A 151 13.36 12.41 -15.11
C LEU A 151 14.83 12.32 -15.56
N ASN A 152 15.49 13.46 -15.76
CA ASN A 152 16.89 13.50 -16.12
C ASN A 152 17.83 13.17 -14.96
N GLN A 153 19.13 13.00 -15.26
CA GLN A 153 20.16 12.60 -14.33
C GLN A 153 20.22 13.48 -13.07
N GLY A 154 20.01 14.79 -13.18
CA GLY A 154 20.07 15.70 -12.03
C GLY A 154 19.00 15.40 -10.97
N PHE A 155 17.78 15.05 -11.39
CA PHE A 155 16.72 14.64 -10.45
C PHE A 155 17.00 13.28 -9.84
N MET A 156 17.53 12.34 -10.63
CA MET A 156 17.95 11.02 -10.12
C MET A 156 19.07 11.16 -9.10
N ASP A 157 20.07 11.99 -9.38
CA ASP A 157 21.18 12.22 -8.46
C ASP A 157 20.68 12.84 -7.15
N ALA A 158 19.81 13.83 -7.21
CA ALA A 158 19.21 14.43 -6.02
C ALA A 158 18.46 13.41 -5.16
N TYR A 159 17.71 12.49 -5.78
CA TYR A 159 17.02 11.41 -5.07
C TYR A 159 18.01 10.45 -4.39
N PHE A 160 19.04 9.99 -5.11
CA PHE A 160 20.00 9.05 -4.54
C PHE A 160 20.90 9.70 -3.46
N ASP A 161 21.26 10.96 -3.62
CA ASP A 161 22.00 11.71 -2.58
C ASP A 161 21.15 11.82 -1.30
N PHE A 162 19.84 12.03 -1.44
CA PHE A 162 18.92 11.98 -0.30
C PHE A 162 18.91 10.59 0.35
N VAL A 163 18.76 9.51 -0.42
CA VAL A 163 18.76 8.14 0.12
C VAL A 163 20.07 7.83 0.87
N LEU A 164 21.22 8.19 0.28
CA LEU A 164 22.52 7.99 0.93
C LEU A 164 22.62 8.77 2.25
N GLY A 165 22.23 10.06 2.22
CA GLY A 165 22.30 10.92 3.42
C GLY A 165 21.29 10.55 4.51
N TYR A 166 20.10 10.10 4.12
CA TYR A 166 19.03 9.72 5.05
C TYR A 166 19.30 8.38 5.75
N TYR A 167 19.71 7.37 5.00
CA TYR A 167 19.98 6.03 5.53
C TYR A 167 21.43 5.81 5.99
N GLY A 168 22.32 6.76 5.74
CA GLY A 168 23.71 6.65 6.12
C GLY A 168 24.46 5.52 5.40
N VAL A 169 24.10 5.22 4.14
CA VAL A 169 24.73 4.19 3.33
C VAL A 169 25.86 4.77 2.48
N ASP A 170 26.92 4.00 2.27
CA ASP A 170 28.15 4.51 1.65
C ASP A 170 28.20 4.36 0.12
N ALA A 171 27.25 3.62 -0.46
CA ALA A 171 27.30 3.31 -1.89
C ALA A 171 25.94 3.44 -2.58
N ARG A 172 25.95 4.10 -3.72
CA ARG A 172 24.82 4.15 -4.66
C ARG A 172 24.64 2.80 -5.36
N GLN A 173 23.40 2.42 -5.62
CA GLN A 173 23.08 1.26 -6.44
C GLN A 173 23.62 1.42 -7.88
N SER A 174 23.98 0.29 -8.52
CA SER A 174 24.36 0.30 -9.93
C SER A 174 23.18 0.61 -10.83
N ASN A 175 23.45 1.09 -12.05
CA ASN A 175 22.39 1.37 -13.02
C ASN A 175 21.58 0.11 -13.36
N GLU A 176 22.21 -1.08 -13.35
CA GLU A 176 21.54 -2.36 -13.59
C GLU A 176 20.55 -2.68 -12.43
N GLN A 177 20.97 -2.43 -11.18
CA GLN A 177 20.08 -2.62 -10.03
C GLN A 177 18.88 -1.65 -10.08
N ILE A 178 19.13 -0.39 -10.41
CA ILE A 178 18.08 0.62 -10.57
C ILE A 178 17.12 0.21 -11.69
N ALA A 179 17.66 -0.21 -12.86
CA ALA A 179 16.83 -0.67 -13.97
C ALA A 179 15.98 -1.89 -13.62
N ALA A 180 16.55 -2.87 -12.90
CA ALA A 180 15.84 -4.04 -12.43
C ALA A 180 14.68 -3.65 -11.48
N GLN A 181 14.92 -2.72 -10.55
CA GLN A 181 13.87 -2.21 -9.66
C GLN A 181 12.76 -1.47 -10.42
N GLN A 182 13.10 -0.70 -11.44
CA GLN A 182 12.10 -0.04 -12.29
C GLN A 182 11.24 -1.06 -13.05
N VAL A 183 11.84 -2.13 -13.58
CA VAL A 183 11.10 -3.23 -14.21
C VAL A 183 10.17 -3.91 -13.20
N GLN A 184 10.66 -4.21 -12.00
CA GLN A 184 9.84 -4.80 -10.93
C GLN A 184 8.65 -3.91 -10.55
N ALA A 185 8.84 -2.59 -10.49
CA ALA A 185 7.79 -1.67 -10.09
C ALA A 185 6.77 -1.40 -11.22
N LEU A 186 7.21 -1.31 -12.46
CA LEU A 186 6.38 -0.88 -13.59
C LEU A 186 5.75 -2.05 -14.35
N LEU A 187 6.40 -3.21 -14.39
CA LEU A 187 6.02 -4.37 -15.19
C LEU A 187 5.80 -5.61 -14.33
N ALA A 188 5.27 -5.41 -13.12
CA ALA A 188 5.10 -6.46 -12.12
C ALA A 188 4.31 -7.67 -12.63
N ASP A 189 3.23 -7.45 -13.41
CA ASP A 189 2.38 -8.52 -13.93
C ASP A 189 3.14 -9.44 -14.90
N TYR A 190 3.88 -8.85 -15.84
CA TYR A 190 4.69 -9.61 -16.80
C TYR A 190 5.85 -10.33 -16.13
N LEU A 191 6.53 -9.65 -15.19
CA LEU A 191 7.62 -10.26 -14.44
C LEU A 191 7.11 -11.41 -13.56
N SER A 192 5.93 -11.26 -12.95
CA SER A 192 5.27 -12.31 -12.17
C SER A 192 5.05 -13.57 -12.99
N ARG A 193 4.52 -13.41 -14.20
CA ARG A 193 4.29 -14.55 -15.10
C ARG A 193 5.61 -15.23 -15.48
N ALA A 194 6.61 -14.46 -15.90
CA ALA A 194 7.92 -14.99 -16.24
C ALA A 194 8.58 -15.73 -15.05
N TYR A 195 8.45 -15.19 -13.84
CA TYR A 195 8.94 -15.82 -12.62
C TYR A 195 8.26 -17.17 -12.34
N VAL A 196 6.94 -17.21 -12.44
CA VAL A 196 6.16 -18.44 -12.20
C VAL A 196 6.47 -19.49 -13.24
N ASP A 197 6.53 -19.13 -14.52
CA ASP A 197 6.83 -20.05 -15.62
C ASP A 197 8.21 -20.75 -15.44
N GLU A 198 9.19 -20.06 -14.82
CA GLU A 198 10.54 -20.58 -14.62
C GLU A 198 10.69 -21.32 -13.27
N TYR A 199 10.07 -20.82 -12.18
CA TYR A 199 10.44 -21.24 -10.82
C TYR A 199 9.33 -21.91 -10.02
N PHE A 200 8.08 -21.97 -10.52
CA PHE A 200 6.98 -22.49 -9.70
C PHE A 200 6.05 -23.43 -10.49
N SER A 201 5.83 -24.64 -9.98
CA SER A 201 5.04 -25.65 -10.65
C SER A 201 3.59 -25.71 -10.15
N ALA A 202 2.67 -26.16 -11.02
CA ALA A 202 1.30 -26.47 -10.64
C ALA A 202 1.21 -27.56 -9.55
N LYS A 203 2.19 -28.50 -9.50
CA LYS A 203 2.28 -29.50 -8.44
C LYS A 203 2.54 -28.83 -7.08
N ALA A 204 3.46 -27.86 -7.02
CA ALA A 204 3.74 -27.12 -5.79
C ALA A 204 2.52 -26.31 -5.32
N LYS A 205 1.78 -25.68 -6.25
CA LYS A 205 0.51 -24.98 -5.95
C LYS A 205 -0.48 -25.93 -5.28
N ALA A 206 -0.76 -27.06 -5.89
CA ALA A 206 -1.73 -28.04 -5.38
C ALA A 206 -1.32 -28.64 -4.02
N ASP A 207 -0.04 -28.95 -3.81
CA ASP A 207 0.46 -29.50 -2.54
C ASP A 207 0.31 -28.48 -1.39
N VAL A 208 0.60 -27.20 -1.64
CA VAL A 208 0.45 -26.16 -0.62
C VAL A 208 -1.03 -25.86 -0.36
N GLU A 209 -1.90 -25.84 -1.39
CA GLU A 209 -3.36 -25.69 -1.22
C GLU A 209 -3.93 -26.83 -0.34
N GLU A 210 -3.51 -28.08 -0.55
CA GLU A 210 -3.89 -29.21 0.28
C GLU A 210 -3.43 -29.02 1.73
N MET A 211 -2.17 -28.62 1.93
CA MET A 211 -1.60 -28.33 3.24
C MET A 211 -2.40 -27.27 3.98
N ILE A 212 -2.75 -26.16 3.34
CA ILE A 212 -3.57 -25.08 3.91
C ILE A 212 -4.95 -25.62 4.33
N GLY A 213 -5.57 -26.46 3.48
CA GLY A 213 -6.86 -27.08 3.79
C GLY A 213 -6.80 -27.92 5.06
N GLU A 214 -5.74 -28.69 5.28
CA GLU A 214 -5.52 -29.45 6.52
C GLU A 214 -5.35 -28.52 7.73
N PHE A 215 -4.57 -27.45 7.61
CA PHE A 215 -4.42 -26.46 8.69
C PHE A 215 -5.78 -25.82 9.06
N ILE A 216 -6.57 -25.41 8.08
CA ILE A 216 -7.90 -24.84 8.32
C ILE A 216 -8.80 -25.84 9.04
N ALA A 217 -8.77 -27.12 8.67
CA ALA A 217 -9.54 -28.17 9.36
C ALA A 217 -9.11 -28.31 10.84
N ILE A 218 -7.82 -28.35 11.11
CA ILE A 218 -7.27 -28.42 12.47
C ILE A 218 -7.63 -27.17 13.30
N TYR A 219 -7.58 -25.97 12.69
CA TYR A 219 -8.01 -24.74 13.39
C TYR A 219 -9.48 -24.79 13.80
N LYS A 220 -10.38 -25.29 12.92
CA LYS A 220 -11.80 -25.48 13.26
C LYS A 220 -11.99 -26.42 14.46
N GLU A 221 -11.31 -27.56 14.44
CA GLU A 221 -11.35 -28.51 15.57
C GLU A 221 -10.88 -27.87 16.88
N ARG A 222 -9.76 -27.14 16.84
CA ARG A 222 -9.19 -26.45 17.99
C ARG A 222 -10.09 -25.35 18.52
N ILE A 223 -10.71 -24.55 17.66
CA ILE A 223 -11.67 -23.49 18.06
C ILE A 223 -12.89 -24.12 18.72
N LEU A 224 -13.45 -25.18 18.16
CA LEU A 224 -14.60 -25.87 18.74
C LEU A 224 -14.30 -26.49 20.12
N ALA A 225 -13.05 -26.89 20.35
CA ALA A 225 -12.61 -27.47 21.61
C ALA A 225 -12.31 -26.44 22.73
N GLN A 226 -12.27 -25.12 22.42
CA GLN A 226 -12.02 -24.11 23.47
C GLN A 226 -13.18 -24.06 24.48
N ASP A 227 -12.87 -24.00 25.75
CA ASP A 227 -13.87 -23.95 26.84
C ASP A 227 -14.24 -22.51 27.24
N TRP A 228 -13.38 -21.54 26.96
CA TRP A 228 -13.59 -20.12 27.24
C TRP A 228 -14.45 -19.38 26.20
N MET A 229 -14.55 -19.91 24.99
CA MET A 229 -15.28 -19.31 23.87
C MET A 229 -16.78 -19.69 23.91
N SER A 230 -17.66 -18.72 23.73
CA SER A 230 -19.10 -18.96 23.59
C SER A 230 -19.44 -19.77 22.32
N ALA A 231 -20.57 -20.48 22.32
CA ALA A 231 -21.03 -21.24 21.17
C ALA A 231 -21.28 -20.33 19.94
N GLU A 232 -21.75 -19.11 20.20
CA GLU A 232 -22.01 -18.12 19.13
C GLU A 232 -20.69 -17.68 18.45
N THR A 233 -19.68 -17.29 19.23
CA THR A 233 -18.37 -16.88 18.72
C THR A 233 -17.65 -18.01 18.00
N LYS A 234 -17.73 -19.26 18.54
CA LYS A 234 -17.20 -20.45 17.83
C LYS A 234 -17.84 -20.65 16.46
N ALA A 235 -19.16 -20.51 16.36
CA ALA A 235 -19.86 -20.67 15.09
C ALA A 235 -19.41 -19.62 14.04
N LYS A 236 -19.23 -18.36 14.47
CA LYS A 236 -18.74 -17.28 13.61
C LYS A 236 -17.28 -17.48 13.22
N ALA A 237 -16.42 -17.92 14.15
CA ALA A 237 -15.03 -18.21 13.88
C ALA A 237 -14.87 -19.37 12.87
N VAL A 238 -15.65 -20.44 13.02
CA VAL A 238 -15.68 -21.55 12.06
C VAL A 238 -16.16 -21.07 10.70
N LYS A 239 -17.22 -20.25 10.64
CA LYS A 239 -17.71 -19.68 9.39
C LYS A 239 -16.65 -18.81 8.70
N LYS A 240 -15.88 -18.04 9.47
CA LYS A 240 -14.79 -17.23 8.94
C LYS A 240 -13.70 -18.09 8.28
N LEU A 241 -13.36 -19.23 8.89
CA LEU A 241 -12.44 -20.21 8.30
C LEU A 241 -13.04 -20.91 7.07
N ASP A 242 -14.35 -21.23 7.08
CA ASP A 242 -15.03 -21.86 5.94
C ASP A 242 -15.09 -20.98 4.69
N THR A 243 -15.07 -19.65 4.87
CA THR A 243 -15.15 -18.67 3.79
C THR A 243 -13.82 -18.00 3.49
N MET A 244 -12.75 -18.42 4.15
CA MET A 244 -11.40 -17.88 3.95
C MET A 244 -10.94 -18.15 2.51
N GLY A 245 -10.60 -17.07 1.79
CA GLY A 245 -9.96 -17.17 0.49
C GLY A 245 -8.53 -17.71 0.63
N VAL A 246 -8.11 -18.56 -0.27
CA VAL A 246 -6.76 -19.14 -0.30
C VAL A 246 -6.13 -18.84 -1.66
N LYS A 247 -5.01 -18.12 -1.65
CA LYS A 247 -4.27 -17.71 -2.84
C LYS A 247 -2.84 -18.27 -2.76
N VAL A 248 -2.49 -19.18 -3.66
CA VAL A 248 -1.20 -19.88 -3.65
C VAL A 248 -0.47 -19.71 -4.97
N GLY A 249 0.78 -19.30 -4.89
CA GLY A 249 1.70 -19.22 -6.01
C GLY A 249 1.44 -18.06 -6.93
N TYR A 250 0.32 -18.10 -7.66
CA TYR A 250 -0.02 -17.15 -8.72
C TYR A 250 -1.52 -17.07 -8.98
N PRO A 251 -2.02 -15.95 -9.56
CA PRO A 251 -3.44 -15.76 -9.88
C PRO A 251 -3.89 -16.69 -11.03
N ASP A 252 -5.17 -17.03 -11.06
CA ASP A 252 -5.74 -17.90 -12.09
C ASP A 252 -5.88 -17.19 -13.46
N SER A 253 -5.89 -15.83 -13.48
CA SER A 253 -5.85 -15.01 -14.69
C SER A 253 -4.62 -14.12 -14.73
N TRP A 254 -4.03 -13.99 -15.92
CA TRP A 254 -2.88 -13.12 -16.20
C TRP A 254 -3.27 -11.86 -16.99
N GLU A 255 -4.54 -11.46 -16.93
CA GLU A 255 -4.95 -10.19 -17.53
C GLU A 255 -4.28 -9.02 -16.83
N SER A 256 -3.74 -8.09 -17.62
CA SER A 256 -3.07 -6.91 -17.10
C SER A 256 -3.63 -5.64 -17.75
N CYS A 257 -3.90 -4.64 -16.93
CA CYS A 257 -4.26 -3.31 -17.42
C CYS A 257 -3.12 -2.66 -18.24
N LEU A 258 -1.90 -3.15 -18.08
CA LEU A 258 -0.71 -2.65 -18.80
C LEU A 258 -0.78 -2.94 -20.31
N ASP A 259 -1.56 -3.91 -20.76
CA ASP A 259 -1.80 -4.18 -22.19
C ASP A 259 -2.42 -2.97 -22.91
N ARG A 260 -3.02 -2.04 -22.17
CA ARG A 260 -3.61 -0.80 -22.70
C ARG A 260 -2.63 0.38 -22.73
N ALA A 261 -1.44 0.23 -22.16
CA ALA A 261 -0.45 1.31 -22.12
C ALA A 261 0.24 1.49 -23.49
N GLU A 262 0.18 2.71 -24.03
CA GLU A 262 0.85 3.05 -25.29
C GLU A 262 2.34 3.33 -25.05
N ILE A 263 3.16 2.32 -25.18
CA ILE A 263 4.62 2.43 -25.04
C ILE A 263 5.25 2.83 -26.38
N LYS A 264 6.08 3.87 -26.38
CA LYS A 264 6.76 4.41 -27.57
C LYS A 264 8.27 4.27 -27.46
N SER A 265 8.91 3.82 -28.53
CA SER A 265 10.36 3.86 -28.68
C SER A 265 10.86 5.29 -28.85
N PRO A 266 12.16 5.56 -28.63
CA PRO A 266 12.74 6.90 -28.93
C PRO A 266 12.55 7.33 -30.37
N ALA A 267 12.54 6.40 -31.34
CA ALA A 267 12.31 6.70 -32.75
C ALA A 267 10.87 7.18 -33.03
N GLU A 268 9.92 6.80 -32.20
CA GLU A 268 8.52 7.23 -32.23
C GLU A 268 8.25 8.46 -31.35
N GLY A 269 9.30 9.09 -30.82
CA GLY A 269 9.24 10.26 -29.94
C GLY A 269 8.93 9.93 -28.47
N GLY A 270 9.06 8.66 -28.07
CA GLY A 270 8.91 8.23 -26.70
C GLY A 270 10.14 8.53 -25.84
N SER A 271 9.94 8.59 -24.55
CA SER A 271 10.98 8.67 -23.52
C SER A 271 10.64 7.72 -22.37
N PHE A 272 11.61 7.42 -21.52
CA PHE A 272 11.35 6.64 -20.32
C PHE A 272 10.22 7.29 -19.50
N PHE A 273 10.31 8.60 -19.26
CA PHE A 273 9.27 9.34 -18.54
C PHE A 273 7.88 9.23 -19.17
N SER A 274 7.76 9.44 -20.50
CA SER A 274 6.45 9.34 -21.16
C SER A 274 5.85 7.94 -21.06
N ASN A 275 6.68 6.89 -21.10
CA ASN A 275 6.25 5.52 -20.97
C ASN A 275 5.83 5.19 -19.53
N VAL A 276 6.54 5.69 -18.51
CA VAL A 276 6.12 5.58 -17.10
C VAL A 276 4.75 6.23 -16.90
N ILE A 277 4.52 7.42 -17.46
CA ILE A 277 3.21 8.09 -17.38
C ILE A 277 2.12 7.27 -18.08
N ALA A 278 2.39 6.70 -19.26
CA ALA A 278 1.43 5.86 -19.97
C ALA A 278 1.02 4.62 -19.13
N ILE A 279 1.98 3.96 -18.48
CA ILE A 279 1.75 2.84 -17.58
C ILE A 279 0.89 3.27 -16.37
N GLN A 280 1.26 4.35 -15.69
CA GLN A 280 0.51 4.85 -14.54
C GLN A 280 -0.92 5.28 -14.91
N MET A 281 -1.10 5.85 -16.10
CA MET A 281 -2.43 6.20 -16.61
C MET A 281 -3.28 4.96 -16.90
N ALA A 282 -2.71 3.89 -17.45
CA ALA A 282 -3.42 2.64 -17.67
C ALA A 282 -3.88 2.02 -16.34
N MET A 283 -3.00 2.00 -15.33
CA MET A 283 -3.34 1.53 -13.97
C MET A 283 -4.45 2.38 -13.33
N LYS A 284 -4.33 3.72 -13.41
CA LYS A 284 -5.37 4.62 -12.88
C LYS A 284 -6.72 4.44 -13.56
N GLN A 285 -6.72 4.32 -14.88
CA GLN A 285 -7.95 4.09 -15.66
C GLN A 285 -8.62 2.76 -15.28
N ASP A 286 -7.84 1.74 -15.02
CA ASP A 286 -8.35 0.45 -14.55
C ASP A 286 -9.06 0.57 -13.21
N VAL A 287 -8.42 1.20 -12.22
CA VAL A 287 -9.03 1.47 -10.90
C VAL A 287 -10.33 2.27 -11.04
N LEU A 288 -10.34 3.30 -11.89
CA LEU A 288 -11.54 4.13 -12.10
C LEU A 288 -12.65 3.37 -12.82
N ALA A 289 -12.33 2.51 -13.78
CA ALA A 289 -13.31 1.69 -14.48
C ALA A 289 -14.07 0.76 -13.50
N HIS A 290 -13.41 0.27 -12.46
CA HIS A 290 -13.95 -0.66 -11.48
C HIS A 290 -14.36 0.00 -10.15
N GLN A 291 -14.42 1.35 -10.08
CA GLN A 291 -14.70 2.08 -8.82
C GLN A 291 -16.08 1.77 -8.20
N ASN A 292 -17.06 1.37 -9.03
CA ASN A 292 -18.42 1.06 -8.59
C ASN A 292 -18.68 -0.46 -8.48
N ASP A 293 -17.69 -1.29 -8.80
CA ASP A 293 -17.83 -2.73 -8.75
C ASP A 293 -17.76 -3.24 -7.31
N ALA A 294 -18.29 -4.43 -7.09
CA ALA A 294 -18.05 -5.14 -5.84
C ALA A 294 -16.54 -5.44 -5.70
N PRO A 295 -16.01 -5.49 -4.45
CA PRO A 295 -14.63 -5.91 -4.24
C PRO A 295 -14.36 -7.26 -4.90
N ASP A 296 -13.32 -7.33 -5.71
CA ASP A 296 -12.90 -8.57 -6.35
C ASP A 296 -12.02 -9.37 -5.37
N LYS A 297 -12.54 -10.50 -4.90
CA LYS A 297 -11.79 -11.39 -4.00
C LYS A 297 -10.68 -12.17 -4.71
N SER A 298 -10.62 -12.17 -6.04
CA SER A 298 -9.52 -12.78 -6.80
C SER A 298 -8.28 -11.88 -6.89
N GLU A 299 -8.43 -10.58 -6.61
CA GLU A 299 -7.34 -9.58 -6.67
C GLU A 299 -6.19 -9.94 -5.72
N TRP A 300 -4.96 -9.95 -6.23
CA TRP A 300 -3.75 -10.22 -5.45
C TRP A 300 -3.13 -8.92 -4.94
N ILE A 301 -2.86 -8.88 -3.63
CA ILE A 301 -2.22 -7.71 -2.99
C ILE A 301 -0.69 -7.78 -2.98
N MET A 302 -0.13 -8.91 -3.38
CA MET A 302 1.31 -9.13 -3.53
C MET A 302 1.60 -9.80 -4.87
N THR A 303 2.75 -9.47 -5.46
CA THR A 303 3.20 -10.12 -6.69
C THR A 303 3.71 -11.54 -6.44
N PRO A 304 3.58 -12.48 -7.37
CA PRO A 304 4.11 -13.85 -7.25
C PRO A 304 5.60 -13.94 -6.94
N PHE A 305 6.41 -12.95 -7.27
CA PHE A 305 7.84 -12.90 -6.93
C PHE A 305 8.16 -12.23 -5.58
N THR A 306 7.14 -11.93 -4.77
CA THR A 306 7.32 -11.38 -3.42
C THR A 306 7.66 -12.49 -2.42
N VAL A 307 8.77 -12.34 -1.70
CA VAL A 307 9.14 -13.27 -0.61
C VAL A 307 8.45 -12.82 0.68
N ASN A 308 7.18 -13.11 0.77
CA ASN A 308 6.32 -12.81 1.94
C ASN A 308 5.04 -13.62 1.84
N ALA A 309 4.24 -13.63 2.94
CA ALA A 309 2.86 -14.12 2.99
C ALA A 309 2.01 -13.09 3.73
N CYS A 310 0.69 -13.15 3.60
CA CYS A 310 -0.19 -12.29 4.39
C CYS A 310 -1.61 -12.83 4.51
N TYR A 311 -2.27 -12.44 5.60
CA TYR A 311 -3.71 -12.45 5.74
C TYR A 311 -4.27 -11.04 5.45
N ASN A 312 -5.29 -10.95 4.59
CA ASN A 312 -6.01 -9.72 4.30
C ASN A 312 -7.38 -9.72 5.00
N PRO A 313 -7.55 -8.97 6.09
CA PRO A 313 -8.80 -8.98 6.85
C PRO A 313 -9.98 -8.42 6.06
N SER A 314 -9.77 -7.47 5.14
CA SER A 314 -10.85 -6.85 4.34
C SER A 314 -11.41 -7.77 3.24
N ALA A 315 -10.68 -8.81 2.86
CA ALA A 315 -11.13 -9.83 1.92
C ALA A 315 -11.39 -11.19 2.60
N ASN A 316 -10.93 -11.37 3.85
CA ASN A 316 -10.88 -12.63 4.58
C ASN A 316 -10.13 -13.70 3.76
N ASP A 317 -8.92 -13.40 3.32
CA ASP A 317 -8.09 -14.32 2.55
C ASP A 317 -6.63 -14.35 3.03
N ILE A 318 -5.95 -15.48 2.70
CA ILE A 318 -4.51 -15.67 2.89
C ILE A 318 -3.83 -15.81 1.54
N THR A 319 -2.66 -15.16 1.40
CA THR A 319 -1.89 -15.16 0.15
C THR A 319 -0.47 -15.63 0.38
N PHE A 320 -0.04 -16.61 -0.41
CA PHE A 320 1.30 -17.19 -0.42
C PHE A 320 1.88 -17.10 -1.83
N PRO A 321 2.62 -16.03 -2.17
CA PRO A 321 3.29 -15.90 -3.47
C PRO A 321 4.26 -17.04 -3.78
N ALA A 322 4.52 -17.31 -5.06
CA ALA A 322 5.42 -18.36 -5.48
C ALA A 322 6.84 -18.25 -4.91
N ALA A 323 7.30 -17.02 -4.67
CA ALA A 323 8.67 -16.77 -4.20
C ALA A 323 8.91 -17.19 -2.73
N ILE A 324 7.89 -17.14 -1.85
CA ILE A 324 8.05 -17.65 -0.49
C ILE A 324 7.98 -19.19 -0.46
N LEU A 325 7.38 -19.79 -1.47
CA LEU A 325 7.21 -21.24 -1.64
C LEU A 325 8.44 -21.85 -2.33
N GLN A 326 9.63 -21.51 -1.84
CA GLN A 326 10.94 -21.95 -2.32
C GLN A 326 11.80 -22.39 -1.13
N SER A 327 12.85 -23.20 -1.44
CA SER A 327 13.84 -23.58 -0.42
C SER A 327 14.47 -22.33 0.24
N PRO A 328 14.69 -22.34 1.57
CA PRO A 328 14.56 -23.48 2.49
C PRO A 328 13.17 -23.64 3.15
N LEU A 329 12.18 -22.79 2.83
CA LEU A 329 10.86 -22.83 3.48
C LEU A 329 9.95 -23.93 2.93
N TYR A 330 10.02 -24.19 1.63
CA TYR A 330 9.27 -25.23 0.94
C TYR A 330 10.07 -25.82 -0.21
N ASP A 331 10.00 -27.14 -0.39
CA ASP A 331 10.52 -27.84 -1.55
C ASP A 331 9.51 -28.94 -1.97
N VAL A 332 9.04 -28.89 -3.20
CA VAL A 332 8.08 -29.83 -3.78
C VAL A 332 8.59 -31.29 -3.78
N ASN A 333 9.89 -31.51 -3.59
CA ASN A 333 10.55 -32.82 -3.53
C ASN A 333 10.96 -33.21 -2.09
N ALA A 334 10.80 -32.33 -1.11
CA ALA A 334 11.06 -32.66 0.29
C ALA A 334 9.95 -33.52 0.89
N SER A 335 10.21 -34.07 2.07
CA SER A 335 9.18 -34.79 2.82
C SER A 335 8.07 -33.85 3.31
N ARG A 336 6.90 -34.41 3.56
CA ARG A 336 5.77 -33.64 4.15
C ARG A 336 6.17 -32.99 5.47
N GLU A 337 6.92 -33.72 6.31
CA GLU A 337 7.36 -33.27 7.63
C GLU A 337 8.33 -32.09 7.53
N GLU A 338 9.24 -32.10 6.57
CA GLU A 338 10.16 -30.98 6.31
C GLU A 338 9.37 -29.73 5.88
N ASN A 339 8.43 -29.85 4.94
CA ASN A 339 7.59 -28.75 4.50
C ASN A 339 6.66 -28.22 5.61
N LEU A 340 6.13 -29.12 6.47
CA LEU A 340 5.36 -28.71 7.65
C LEU A 340 6.21 -27.93 8.66
N GLY A 341 7.48 -28.30 8.85
CA GLY A 341 8.43 -27.58 9.69
C GLY A 341 8.89 -26.24 9.12
N GLY A 342 8.85 -26.07 7.81
CA GLY A 342 9.18 -24.85 7.08
C GLY A 342 7.94 -23.98 6.83
N ILE A 343 7.35 -24.12 5.64
CA ILE A 343 6.21 -23.28 5.22
C ILE A 343 4.97 -23.49 6.09
N GLY A 344 4.79 -24.68 6.69
CA GLY A 344 3.66 -24.98 7.57
C GLY A 344 3.57 -24.03 8.77
N TYR A 345 4.71 -23.59 9.33
CA TYR A 345 4.74 -22.58 10.38
C TYR A 345 4.16 -21.23 9.88
N ILE A 346 4.53 -20.81 8.68
CA ILE A 346 4.05 -19.56 8.09
C ILE A 346 2.55 -19.66 7.75
N ILE A 347 2.09 -20.81 7.23
CA ILE A 347 0.66 -21.06 6.99
C ILE A 347 -0.15 -20.90 8.28
N ALA A 348 0.30 -21.52 9.37
CA ALA A 348 -0.35 -21.39 10.67
C ALA A 348 -0.36 -19.93 11.16
N HIS A 349 0.76 -19.21 10.98
CA HIS A 349 0.87 -17.78 11.32
C HIS A 349 -0.16 -16.93 10.58
N GLU A 350 -0.29 -17.07 9.25
CA GLU A 350 -1.25 -16.28 8.46
C GLU A 350 -2.71 -16.61 8.83
N ILE A 351 -3.03 -17.87 9.08
CA ILE A 351 -4.39 -18.24 9.55
C ILE A 351 -4.68 -17.62 10.93
N THR A 352 -3.68 -17.50 11.81
CA THR A 352 -3.84 -16.89 13.13
C THR A 352 -4.24 -15.41 13.03
N HIS A 353 -3.76 -14.70 12.02
CA HIS A 353 -4.11 -13.30 11.79
C HIS A 353 -5.61 -13.05 11.58
N ALA A 354 -6.39 -14.06 11.19
CA ALA A 354 -7.86 -13.94 11.14
C ALA A 354 -8.51 -13.69 12.52
N PHE A 355 -7.79 -14.01 13.61
CA PHE A 355 -8.29 -13.99 14.99
C PHE A 355 -7.44 -13.14 15.94
N ASP A 356 -6.39 -12.48 15.45
CA ASP A 356 -5.57 -11.57 16.25
C ASP A 356 -6.32 -10.25 16.54
N ASN A 357 -5.66 -9.32 17.25
CA ASN A 357 -6.23 -8.03 17.66
C ASN A 357 -6.80 -7.19 16.49
N ASN A 358 -6.32 -7.40 15.28
CA ASN A 358 -6.80 -6.71 14.08
C ASN A 358 -7.82 -7.55 13.31
N GLY A 359 -7.49 -8.81 12.99
CA GLY A 359 -8.37 -9.69 12.25
C GLY A 359 -9.67 -10.02 12.96
N ALA A 360 -9.66 -10.07 14.30
CA ALA A 360 -10.85 -10.27 15.12
C ALA A 360 -11.92 -9.16 14.94
N LYS A 361 -11.55 -8.00 14.40
CA LYS A 361 -12.47 -6.88 14.12
C LYS A 361 -13.18 -6.97 12.76
N PHE A 362 -12.93 -8.02 12.00
CA PHE A 362 -13.53 -8.24 10.68
C PHE A 362 -14.31 -9.56 10.66
N ASP A 363 -15.51 -9.52 10.07
CA ASP A 363 -16.34 -10.70 9.88
C ASP A 363 -15.85 -11.59 8.71
N GLU A 364 -16.60 -12.66 8.44
CA GLU A 364 -16.34 -13.61 7.35
C GLU A 364 -16.42 -13.01 5.94
N ASN A 365 -16.98 -11.81 5.80
CA ASN A 365 -17.09 -11.09 4.52
C ASN A 365 -15.99 -10.04 4.34
N GLY A 366 -15.14 -9.84 5.36
CA GLY A 366 -14.15 -8.77 5.39
C GLY A 366 -14.72 -7.41 5.77
N SER A 367 -15.90 -7.37 6.39
CA SER A 367 -16.49 -6.14 6.90
C SER A 367 -16.08 -5.91 8.35
N ALA A 368 -15.72 -4.67 8.70
CA ALA A 368 -15.45 -4.31 10.09
C ALA A 368 -16.75 -4.51 10.92
N ALA A 369 -16.71 -5.39 11.90
CA ALA A 369 -17.84 -5.76 12.73
C ALA A 369 -17.36 -6.29 14.08
N ASP A 370 -18.09 -5.92 15.14
CA ASP A 370 -17.95 -6.54 16.46
C ASP A 370 -18.80 -7.82 16.46
N TRP A 371 -18.13 -8.97 16.33
CA TRP A 371 -18.79 -10.28 16.26
C TRP A 371 -18.48 -11.19 17.46
N TRP A 372 -17.68 -10.72 18.39
CA TRP A 372 -17.40 -11.37 19.66
C TRP A 372 -18.53 -11.10 20.66
N THR A 373 -18.75 -12.00 21.60
CA THR A 373 -19.62 -11.69 22.73
C THR A 373 -18.86 -10.92 23.80
N ALA A 374 -19.58 -10.22 24.68
CA ALA A 374 -18.96 -9.48 25.79
C ALA A 374 -18.24 -10.38 26.80
N GLU A 375 -18.50 -11.69 26.80
CA GLU A 375 -17.88 -12.67 27.68
C GLU A 375 -16.58 -13.26 27.11
N ASP A 376 -16.42 -13.24 25.77
CA ASP A 376 -15.24 -13.74 25.05
C ASP A 376 -14.15 -12.67 24.98
#